data_083c207accee50e6827eb8af764b518f
#
_entry.id   083c207accee50e6827eb8af764b518f
#
_cell.length_a   1.000
_cell.length_b   1.000
_cell.length_c   1.000
_cell.angle_alpha   90.00
_cell.angle_beta   90.00
_cell.angle_gamma   90.00
#
_symmetry.space_group_name_H-M   'P 1'
#
loop_
_entity.id
_entity.type
_entity.pdbx_description
1 polymer ?
#
loop_
_entity_poly.entity_id
_entity_poly.type
_entity_poly.pdbx_seq_one_letter_code
_entity_poly.pdbx_strand_id
1 'polypeptide(L)'
;MATIVGNQNLADMWEWLATNRGSHTFLEFHGKDGSQRDFTYADFNAYINRVANLLCSVGVTAGQNVGVQLYNSPEHIACCMACAKLGAVAVPINMQHTLAECVYVFEKCDISVVIAEPDCQCYYCAGVESCIAGPLGGEPYPVPTLFIAHAGAEELFDAARDFDAEVAEQTSELSVSTDIDPLDTAMIIFTSGTTSDPKGVELTHANMLYGGYYGDWQCNLSPDDRLLTTMPAFHSNFQTAALMPVLTCGATLIFVEKYSARRYWSQVREFGATALQLVAMMVRTLMMQPVVEGERDHNVKSVQYYLAIEEPEKDEFENRFGVRLQNCYGLTESVCWVTTDLPYGERRWPSVGRSGLGYDVRVVDSEGNTLPAGEVGDIVFHGEVGVSLMKGYYNDDSATNSCVDCKGWMRSGDKGYFDEGGWMYFVDRKSNMIKRAGENISASEVEEVLNTFPGLAEVAVIGVDDPVRDQAVKAFLVFEPNVEPDVEAVLEHCRHNLAHFKVPTIVEVVDALPHTSVGKCAKKLLH
;
A
#
# COMPACT_ATOMS: atom_id res chain seq x y z
N MET A 1 -10.03 9.49 27.03
CA MET A 1 -8.61 9.96 27.08
C MET A 1 -8.39 10.89 25.91
N ALA A 2 -7.61 11.98 26.08
CA ALA A 2 -7.21 12.76 24.91
C ALA A 2 -6.32 11.86 24.02
N THR A 3 -6.70 11.67 22.76
CA THR A 3 -5.90 10.90 21.81
C THR A 3 -4.64 11.72 21.46
N ILE A 4 -3.59 11.05 20.98
CA ILE A 4 -2.37 11.72 20.50
C ILE A 4 -2.68 12.72 19.36
N VAL A 5 -3.77 12.49 18.64
CA VAL A 5 -4.24 13.29 17.50
C VAL A 5 -5.12 14.47 17.96
N GLY A 6 -5.79 14.36 19.11
CA GLY A 6 -6.76 15.36 19.56
C GLY A 6 -7.96 15.46 18.62
N ASN A 7 -8.39 16.68 18.30
CA ASN A 7 -9.50 16.98 17.39
C ASN A 7 -8.99 17.46 16.01
N GLN A 8 -7.76 17.13 15.63
CA GLN A 8 -7.18 17.53 14.34
C GLN A 8 -7.69 16.64 13.22
N ASN A 9 -7.83 17.23 12.04
CA ASN A 9 -8.06 16.53 10.78
C ASN A 9 -7.01 16.94 9.73
N LEU A 10 -7.00 16.30 8.57
CA LEU A 10 -6.01 16.57 7.52
C LEU A 10 -6.15 17.95 6.89
N ALA A 11 -7.37 18.50 6.83
CA ALA A 11 -7.58 19.85 6.30
C ALA A 11 -6.94 20.90 7.21
N ASP A 12 -7.18 20.81 8.52
CA ASP A 12 -6.57 21.71 9.51
C ASP A 12 -5.05 21.64 9.47
N MET A 13 -4.48 20.43 9.35
CA MET A 13 -3.04 20.22 9.24
C MET A 13 -2.46 20.96 8.01
N TRP A 14 -3.08 20.84 6.84
CA TRP A 14 -2.61 21.52 5.63
C TRP A 14 -2.67 23.04 5.74
N GLU A 15 -3.75 23.60 6.30
CA GLU A 15 -3.87 25.04 6.51
C GLU A 15 -2.82 25.54 7.52
N TRP A 16 -2.56 24.75 8.58
CA TRP A 16 -1.51 25.08 9.54
C TRP A 16 -0.12 25.05 8.89
N LEU A 17 0.20 24.02 8.09
CA LEU A 17 1.48 23.90 7.38
C LEU A 17 1.67 25.02 6.36
N ALA A 18 0.67 25.34 5.56
CA ALA A 18 0.74 26.43 4.58
C ALA A 18 0.96 27.79 5.27
N THR A 19 0.38 28.00 6.45
CA THR A 19 0.53 29.24 7.21
C THR A 19 1.89 29.34 7.92
N ASN A 20 2.33 28.27 8.58
CA ASN A 20 3.46 28.31 9.49
C ASN A 20 4.78 27.81 8.87
N ARG A 21 4.70 27.03 7.79
CA ARG A 21 5.83 26.48 7.04
C ARG A 21 5.75 26.79 5.55
N GLY A 22 4.92 27.74 5.13
CA GLY A 22 4.54 27.98 3.76
C GLY A 22 5.69 28.11 2.77
N SER A 23 6.81 28.71 3.14
CA SER A 23 8.00 28.87 2.28
C SER A 23 8.98 27.67 2.31
N HIS A 24 8.76 26.68 3.20
CA HIS A 24 9.59 25.47 3.26
C HIS A 24 9.23 24.51 2.13
N THR A 25 10.23 23.86 1.52
CA THR A 25 10.00 22.85 0.49
C THR A 25 9.30 21.63 1.11
N PHE A 26 8.08 21.37 0.65
CA PHE A 26 7.34 20.17 1.01
C PHE A 26 7.75 18.98 0.15
N LEU A 27 7.73 19.17 -1.17
CA LEU A 27 7.86 18.08 -2.14
C LEU A 27 8.93 18.42 -3.20
N GLU A 28 9.86 17.51 -3.39
CA GLU A 28 10.73 17.42 -4.55
C GLU A 28 10.38 16.15 -5.32
N PHE A 29 9.70 16.29 -6.45
CA PHE A 29 9.32 15.17 -7.30
C PHE A 29 10.33 14.97 -8.43
N HIS A 30 10.76 13.72 -8.63
CA HIS A 30 11.70 13.34 -9.68
C HIS A 30 11.06 12.31 -10.61
N GLY A 31 10.74 12.72 -11.82
CA GLY A 31 10.16 11.89 -12.87
C GLY A 31 11.15 10.87 -13.45
N LYS A 32 10.61 9.80 -14.03
CA LYS A 32 11.40 8.75 -14.72
C LYS A 32 12.12 9.29 -15.96
N ASP A 33 11.59 10.34 -16.56
CA ASP A 33 12.13 11.06 -17.72
C ASP A 33 13.24 12.06 -17.36
N GLY A 34 13.51 12.25 -16.07
CA GLY A 34 14.49 13.21 -15.54
C GLY A 34 13.90 14.59 -15.24
N SER A 35 12.59 14.76 -15.38
CA SER A 35 11.91 15.98 -14.95
C SER A 35 11.97 16.15 -13.43
N GLN A 36 11.95 17.39 -12.97
CA GLN A 36 11.87 17.74 -11.55
C GLN A 36 10.80 18.80 -11.34
N ARG A 37 10.01 18.64 -10.30
CA ARG A 37 9.00 19.61 -9.85
C ARG A 37 9.10 19.79 -8.34
N ASP A 38 9.31 21.01 -7.90
CA ASP A 38 9.45 21.37 -6.50
C ASP A 38 8.26 22.19 -6.04
N PHE A 39 7.77 21.92 -4.84
CA PHE A 39 6.65 22.64 -4.24
C PHE A 39 6.98 23.02 -2.82
N THR A 40 6.70 24.26 -2.46
CA THR A 40 6.63 24.66 -1.05
C THR A 40 5.30 24.17 -0.43
N TYR A 41 5.20 24.21 0.89
CA TYR A 41 3.92 23.88 1.57
C TYR A 41 2.79 24.80 1.11
N ALA A 42 3.05 26.10 0.91
CA ALA A 42 2.04 27.05 0.43
C ALA A 42 1.63 26.78 -1.01
N ASP A 43 2.59 26.50 -1.91
CA ASP A 43 2.29 26.21 -3.30
C ASP A 43 1.48 24.92 -3.45
N PHE A 44 1.85 23.90 -2.67
CA PHE A 44 1.15 22.62 -2.72
C PHE A 44 -0.25 22.70 -2.10
N ASN A 45 -0.43 23.49 -1.03
CA ASN A 45 -1.75 23.77 -0.47
C ASN A 45 -2.66 24.49 -1.50
N ALA A 46 -2.13 25.45 -2.22
CA ALA A 46 -2.84 26.13 -3.31
C ALA A 46 -3.23 25.14 -4.43
N TYR A 47 -2.35 24.19 -4.74
CA TYR A 47 -2.63 23.14 -5.72
C TYR A 47 -3.73 22.18 -5.24
N ILE A 48 -3.66 21.71 -3.98
CA ILE A 48 -4.72 20.90 -3.36
C ILE A 48 -6.07 21.60 -3.43
N ASN A 49 -6.11 22.92 -3.14
CA ASN A 49 -7.35 23.70 -3.17
C ASN A 49 -7.94 23.77 -4.59
N ARG A 50 -7.12 23.89 -5.63
CA ARG A 50 -7.57 23.84 -7.03
C ARG A 50 -8.18 22.48 -7.36
N VAL A 51 -7.52 21.38 -6.99
CA VAL A 51 -8.08 20.04 -7.18
C VAL A 51 -9.40 19.86 -6.42
N ALA A 52 -9.48 20.34 -5.18
CA ALA A 52 -10.70 20.28 -4.38
C ALA A 52 -11.86 21.08 -5.06
N ASN A 53 -11.57 22.27 -5.57
CA ASN A 53 -12.55 23.06 -6.30
C ASN A 53 -13.02 22.36 -7.59
N LEU A 54 -12.12 21.70 -8.32
CA LEU A 54 -12.49 20.88 -9.48
C LEU A 54 -13.44 19.75 -9.07
N LEU A 55 -13.11 18.99 -8.01
CA LEU A 55 -13.95 17.90 -7.50
C LEU A 55 -15.34 18.43 -7.08
N CYS A 56 -15.40 19.56 -6.38
CA CYS A 56 -16.66 20.23 -6.05
C CYS A 56 -17.47 20.60 -7.30
N SER A 57 -16.82 21.08 -8.36
CA SER A 57 -17.52 21.52 -9.59
C SER A 57 -18.24 20.37 -10.31
N VAL A 58 -17.81 19.13 -10.07
CA VAL A 58 -18.45 17.92 -10.61
C VAL A 58 -19.34 17.20 -9.59
N GLY A 59 -19.61 17.85 -8.46
CA GLY A 59 -20.61 17.40 -7.48
C GLY A 59 -20.05 16.50 -6.37
N VAL A 60 -18.73 16.39 -6.20
CA VAL A 60 -18.14 15.65 -5.06
C VAL A 60 -18.45 16.38 -3.76
N THR A 61 -19.00 15.66 -2.80
CA THR A 61 -19.37 16.14 -1.45
C THR A 61 -18.80 15.21 -0.37
N ALA A 62 -18.91 15.62 0.89
CA ALA A 62 -18.45 14.82 2.03
C ALA A 62 -19.05 13.40 2.01
N GLY A 63 -18.22 12.41 2.34
CA GLY A 63 -18.55 10.99 2.39
C GLY A 63 -18.58 10.28 1.02
N GLN A 64 -18.41 10.99 -0.09
CA GLN A 64 -18.33 10.34 -1.40
C GLN A 64 -16.94 9.83 -1.72
N ASN A 65 -16.88 8.67 -2.39
CA ASN A 65 -15.63 8.02 -2.75
C ASN A 65 -15.14 8.50 -4.13
N VAL A 66 -13.84 8.82 -4.22
CA VAL A 66 -13.15 9.27 -5.42
C VAL A 66 -12.00 8.31 -5.73
N GLY A 67 -12.02 7.69 -6.91
CA GLY A 67 -10.96 6.79 -7.38
C GLY A 67 -9.74 7.57 -7.86
N VAL A 68 -8.55 7.19 -7.38
CA VAL A 68 -7.27 7.80 -7.77
C VAL A 68 -6.35 6.72 -8.32
N GLN A 69 -6.26 6.62 -9.66
CA GLN A 69 -5.44 5.65 -10.37
C GLN A 69 -4.30 6.33 -11.13
N LEU A 70 -3.35 6.81 -10.36
CA LEU A 70 -2.20 7.57 -10.84
C LEU A 70 -0.89 6.89 -10.44
N TYR A 71 0.15 7.04 -11.27
CA TYR A 71 1.52 6.74 -10.89
C TYR A 71 1.96 7.60 -9.70
N ASN A 72 3.14 7.32 -9.18
CA ASN A 72 3.79 8.19 -8.21
C ASN A 72 3.94 9.59 -8.83
N SER A 73 3.19 10.55 -8.32
CA SER A 73 3.14 11.92 -8.87
C SER A 73 2.64 12.92 -7.82
N PRO A 74 2.92 14.21 -7.95
CA PRO A 74 2.30 15.26 -7.14
C PRO A 74 0.77 15.24 -7.22
N GLU A 75 0.22 14.92 -8.40
CA GLU A 75 -1.21 14.83 -8.67
C GLU A 75 -1.88 13.79 -7.77
N HIS A 76 -1.22 12.62 -7.58
CA HIS A 76 -1.73 11.58 -6.68
C HIS A 76 -1.92 12.11 -5.25
N ILE A 77 -0.89 12.78 -4.71
CA ILE A 77 -0.94 13.38 -3.37
C ILE A 77 -2.03 14.45 -3.31
N ALA A 78 -2.08 15.34 -4.32
CA ALA A 78 -3.04 16.43 -4.36
C ALA A 78 -4.48 15.93 -4.40
N CYS A 79 -4.79 14.89 -5.19
CA CYS A 79 -6.12 14.27 -5.25
C CYS A 79 -6.54 13.69 -3.90
N CYS A 80 -5.67 12.91 -3.24
CA CYS A 80 -5.96 12.34 -1.92
C CYS A 80 -6.22 13.44 -0.87
N MET A 81 -5.38 14.47 -0.84
CA MET A 81 -5.52 15.57 0.12
C MET A 81 -6.69 16.51 -0.21
N ALA A 82 -7.05 16.66 -1.49
CA ALA A 82 -8.24 17.38 -1.90
C ALA A 82 -9.51 16.68 -1.41
N CYS A 83 -9.61 15.35 -1.55
CA CYS A 83 -10.69 14.57 -0.96
C CYS A 83 -10.76 14.82 0.55
N ALA A 84 -9.64 14.72 1.25
CA ALA A 84 -9.57 14.94 2.69
C ALA A 84 -10.06 16.35 3.10
N LYS A 85 -9.76 17.42 2.32
CA LYS A 85 -10.27 18.77 2.59
C LYS A 85 -11.76 18.93 2.37
N LEU A 86 -12.34 18.11 1.51
CA LEU A 86 -13.77 18.10 1.22
C LEU A 86 -14.58 17.20 2.16
N GLY A 87 -13.91 16.43 3.04
CA GLY A 87 -14.53 15.34 3.78
C GLY A 87 -14.96 14.17 2.88
N ALA A 88 -14.51 14.15 1.61
CA ALA A 88 -14.66 13.04 0.69
C ALA A 88 -13.59 11.97 0.95
N VAL A 89 -13.76 10.78 0.41
CA VAL A 89 -12.90 9.63 0.66
C VAL A 89 -12.06 9.32 -0.57
N ALA A 90 -10.74 9.36 -0.43
CA ALA A 90 -9.85 8.92 -1.49
C ALA A 90 -9.78 7.40 -1.55
N VAL A 91 -9.86 6.82 -2.75
CA VAL A 91 -9.67 5.40 -3.01
C VAL A 91 -8.49 5.24 -3.98
N PRO A 92 -7.26 5.12 -3.46
CA PRO A 92 -6.08 4.87 -4.28
C PRO A 92 -6.16 3.49 -4.94
N ILE A 93 -5.98 3.45 -6.27
CA ILE A 93 -6.12 2.24 -7.08
C ILE A 93 -4.77 1.87 -7.68
N ASN A 94 -4.40 0.60 -7.59
CA ASN A 94 -3.15 0.10 -8.16
C ASN A 94 -3.16 0.26 -9.68
N MET A 95 -2.11 0.89 -10.22
CA MET A 95 -1.90 1.07 -11.67
C MET A 95 -1.80 -0.24 -12.46
N GLN A 96 -1.52 -1.35 -11.78
CA GLN A 96 -1.40 -2.67 -12.40
C GLN A 96 -2.71 -3.48 -12.38
N HIS A 97 -3.80 -2.93 -11.81
CA HIS A 97 -5.09 -3.61 -11.82
C HIS A 97 -5.59 -3.82 -13.26
N THR A 98 -6.14 -4.99 -13.50
CA THR A 98 -6.92 -5.27 -14.71
C THR A 98 -8.24 -4.54 -14.67
N LEU A 99 -8.94 -4.48 -15.81
CA LEU A 99 -10.29 -3.90 -15.86
C LEU A 99 -11.25 -4.55 -14.84
N ALA A 100 -11.21 -5.88 -14.72
CA ALA A 100 -12.07 -6.61 -13.77
C ALA A 100 -11.79 -6.21 -12.31
N GLU A 101 -10.52 -6.06 -11.93
CA GLU A 101 -10.12 -5.60 -10.60
C GLU A 101 -10.53 -4.13 -10.35
N CYS A 102 -10.45 -3.28 -11.37
CA CYS A 102 -10.93 -1.89 -11.28
C CYS A 102 -12.45 -1.84 -11.08
N VAL A 103 -13.21 -2.61 -11.86
CA VAL A 103 -14.68 -2.70 -11.75
C VAL A 103 -15.08 -3.15 -10.35
N TYR A 104 -14.41 -4.18 -9.81
CA TYR A 104 -14.66 -4.62 -8.44
C TYR A 104 -14.50 -3.49 -7.41
N VAL A 105 -13.43 -2.69 -7.52
CA VAL A 105 -13.19 -1.55 -6.63
C VAL A 105 -14.28 -0.49 -6.81
N PHE A 106 -14.69 -0.20 -8.05
CA PHE A 106 -15.73 0.80 -8.35
C PHE A 106 -17.08 0.42 -7.76
N GLU A 107 -17.50 -0.83 -7.98
CA GLU A 107 -18.77 -1.35 -7.45
C GLU A 107 -18.73 -1.41 -5.92
N LYS A 108 -17.64 -1.94 -5.35
CA LYS A 108 -17.50 -2.06 -3.89
C LYS A 108 -17.54 -0.71 -3.19
N CYS A 109 -16.97 0.34 -3.80
CA CYS A 109 -16.85 1.69 -3.21
C CYS A 109 -17.84 2.70 -3.77
N ASP A 110 -18.76 2.33 -4.67
CA ASP A 110 -19.70 3.27 -5.29
C ASP A 110 -19.00 4.55 -5.81
N ILE A 111 -17.93 4.35 -6.60
CA ILE A 111 -17.07 5.44 -7.07
C ILE A 111 -17.80 6.26 -8.15
N SER A 112 -17.94 7.56 -7.93
CA SER A 112 -18.61 8.49 -8.85
C SER A 112 -17.67 9.33 -9.71
N VAL A 113 -16.42 9.49 -9.28
CA VAL A 113 -15.38 10.26 -9.99
C VAL A 113 -14.07 9.46 -9.96
N VAL A 114 -13.39 9.38 -11.09
CA VAL A 114 -12.07 8.75 -11.22
C VAL A 114 -11.08 9.75 -11.83
N ILE A 115 -9.90 9.83 -11.24
CA ILE A 115 -8.73 10.49 -11.84
C ILE A 115 -7.75 9.39 -12.21
N ALA A 116 -7.35 9.31 -13.49
CA ALA A 116 -6.52 8.22 -14.00
C ALA A 116 -5.41 8.72 -14.93
N GLU A 117 -4.42 7.85 -15.17
CA GLU A 117 -3.39 8.04 -16.18
C GLU A 117 -3.90 7.72 -17.59
N PRO A 118 -3.27 8.26 -18.66
CA PRO A 118 -3.60 7.93 -20.04
C PRO A 118 -3.55 6.42 -20.33
N ASP A 119 -2.62 5.68 -19.73
CA ASP A 119 -2.50 4.22 -19.87
C ASP A 119 -3.76 3.46 -19.44
N CYS A 120 -4.54 4.04 -18.54
CA CYS A 120 -5.80 3.48 -18.05
C CYS A 120 -7.03 3.89 -18.86
N GLN A 121 -6.88 4.86 -19.77
CA GLN A 121 -7.98 5.43 -20.53
C GLN A 121 -8.78 4.37 -21.31
N CYS A 122 -8.09 3.41 -21.93
CA CYS A 122 -8.72 2.34 -22.69
C CYS A 122 -9.57 1.40 -21.80
N TYR A 123 -9.19 1.22 -20.53
CA TYR A 123 -9.98 0.42 -19.59
C TYR A 123 -11.34 1.07 -19.31
N TYR A 124 -11.38 2.38 -19.15
CA TYR A 124 -12.61 3.10 -18.83
C TYR A 124 -13.55 3.18 -20.03
N CYS A 125 -13.04 3.36 -21.24
CA CYS A 125 -13.86 3.35 -22.44
C CYS A 125 -14.43 1.96 -22.76
N ALA A 126 -13.64 0.91 -22.59
CA ALA A 126 -14.11 -0.47 -22.69
C ALA A 126 -14.98 -0.85 -21.49
N GLY A 127 -14.68 -0.32 -20.29
CA GLY A 127 -15.41 -0.52 -19.05
C GLY A 127 -16.80 0.10 -19.05
N VAL A 128 -16.99 1.24 -19.75
CA VAL A 128 -18.33 1.84 -19.93
C VAL A 128 -19.27 0.86 -20.61
N GLU A 129 -18.84 0.17 -21.67
CA GLU A 129 -19.65 -0.83 -22.35
C GLU A 129 -19.79 -2.13 -21.56
N SER A 130 -18.77 -2.54 -20.82
CA SER A 130 -18.78 -3.77 -20.02
C SER A 130 -19.37 -3.59 -18.61
N CYS A 131 -19.26 -2.41 -18.00
CA CYS A 131 -19.96 -2.09 -16.75
C CYS A 131 -21.46 -2.00 -16.93
N ILE A 132 -21.96 -1.62 -18.13
CA ILE A 132 -23.38 -1.67 -18.48
C ILE A 132 -23.95 -3.10 -18.42
N ALA A 133 -23.08 -4.11 -18.52
CA ALA A 133 -23.46 -5.53 -18.53
C ALA A 133 -22.93 -6.31 -17.30
N GLY A 134 -22.53 -5.66 -16.22
CA GLY A 134 -21.87 -6.17 -15.01
C GLY A 134 -21.60 -7.68 -15.00
N PRO A 135 -20.45 -8.19 -14.55
CA PRO A 135 -20.08 -9.60 -14.61
C PRO A 135 -21.05 -10.54 -13.89
N LEU A 136 -22.00 -9.99 -13.11
CA LEU A 136 -23.03 -10.72 -12.35
C LEU A 136 -24.46 -10.49 -12.84
N GLY A 137 -24.69 -9.82 -13.98
CA GLY A 137 -26.04 -9.63 -14.55
C GLY A 137 -26.93 -8.67 -13.74
N GLY A 138 -26.35 -7.73 -13.02
CA GLY A 138 -27.04 -6.67 -12.27
C GLY A 138 -27.43 -5.45 -13.12
N GLU A 139 -28.07 -4.46 -12.48
CA GLU A 139 -28.34 -3.15 -13.07
C GLU A 139 -27.03 -2.47 -13.53
N PRO A 140 -27.06 -1.67 -14.63
CA PRO A 140 -25.86 -1.01 -15.15
C PRO A 140 -25.19 -0.13 -14.08
N TYR A 141 -23.89 -0.30 -13.87
CA TYR A 141 -23.13 0.57 -12.98
C TYR A 141 -23.06 1.99 -13.58
N PRO A 142 -23.36 3.05 -12.83
CA PRO A 142 -23.29 4.42 -13.35
C PRO A 142 -21.85 4.74 -13.74
N VAL A 143 -21.66 5.19 -14.99
CA VAL A 143 -20.34 5.56 -15.51
C VAL A 143 -19.79 6.72 -14.70
N PRO A 144 -18.64 6.56 -14.01
CA PRO A 144 -18.04 7.63 -13.24
C PRO A 144 -17.58 8.78 -14.14
N THR A 145 -17.56 9.99 -13.61
CA THR A 145 -16.86 11.11 -14.24
C THR A 145 -15.37 10.79 -14.31
N LEU A 146 -14.80 10.82 -15.52
CA LEU A 146 -13.40 10.45 -15.77
C LEU A 146 -12.57 11.69 -16.06
N PHE A 147 -11.52 11.88 -15.28
CA PHE A 147 -10.44 12.82 -15.54
C PHE A 147 -9.17 12.06 -15.92
N ILE A 148 -8.46 12.51 -16.92
CA ILE A 148 -7.14 12.01 -17.32
C ILE A 148 -6.09 13.06 -16.96
N ALA A 149 -5.18 12.68 -16.05
CA ALA A 149 -4.01 13.48 -15.73
C ALA A 149 -2.86 13.15 -16.69
N HIS A 150 -1.94 14.10 -16.89
CA HIS A 150 -0.75 13.94 -17.75
C HIS A 150 -1.09 13.57 -19.21
N ALA A 151 -2.27 13.94 -19.69
CA ALA A 151 -2.72 13.60 -21.05
C ALA A 151 -1.80 14.20 -22.14
N GLY A 152 -1.22 15.37 -21.89
CA GLY A 152 -0.29 16.01 -22.84
C GLY A 152 -0.94 16.29 -24.18
N ALA A 153 -0.34 15.73 -25.26
CA ALA A 153 -0.86 15.83 -26.62
C ALA A 153 -1.66 14.60 -27.06
N GLU A 154 -1.91 13.65 -26.16
CA GLU A 154 -2.71 12.47 -26.47
C GLU A 154 -4.18 12.85 -26.65
N GLU A 155 -4.86 12.18 -27.58
CA GLU A 155 -6.27 12.39 -27.83
C GLU A 155 -7.09 11.79 -26.70
N LEU A 156 -7.89 12.59 -26.03
CA LEU A 156 -8.81 12.13 -25.00
C LEU A 156 -10.05 11.48 -25.64
N PHE A 157 -10.56 10.42 -25.07
CA PHE A 157 -11.85 9.86 -25.46
C PHE A 157 -13.00 10.86 -25.14
N ASP A 158 -14.06 10.84 -25.93
CA ASP A 158 -15.17 11.79 -25.85
C ASP A 158 -15.76 11.96 -24.44
N ALA A 159 -15.69 10.92 -23.60
CA ALA A 159 -16.19 10.94 -22.22
C ALA A 159 -15.16 11.38 -21.18
N ALA A 160 -13.87 11.50 -21.55
CA ALA A 160 -12.79 11.86 -20.64
C ALA A 160 -12.55 13.38 -20.64
N ARG A 161 -12.13 13.89 -19.49
CA ARG A 161 -11.83 15.31 -19.25
C ARG A 161 -10.35 15.48 -18.94
N ASP A 162 -9.77 16.58 -19.40
CA ASP A 162 -8.37 16.92 -19.12
C ASP A 162 -8.23 17.46 -17.69
N PHE A 163 -7.65 16.64 -16.81
CA PHE A 163 -7.45 17.00 -15.42
C PHE A 163 -6.57 18.23 -15.24
N ASP A 164 -5.43 18.26 -15.93
CA ASP A 164 -4.43 19.33 -15.74
C ASP A 164 -4.97 20.68 -16.24
N ALA A 165 -5.61 20.69 -17.40
CA ALA A 165 -6.24 21.87 -17.95
C ALA A 165 -7.35 22.40 -17.03
N GLU A 166 -8.23 21.53 -16.56
CA GLU A 166 -9.36 21.95 -15.72
C GLU A 166 -8.94 22.37 -14.31
N VAL A 167 -7.91 21.74 -13.71
CA VAL A 167 -7.33 22.20 -12.45
C VAL A 167 -6.67 23.57 -12.59
N ALA A 168 -6.03 23.84 -13.72
CA ALA A 168 -5.39 25.14 -13.96
C ALA A 168 -6.41 26.31 -14.00
N GLU A 169 -7.66 26.04 -14.38
CA GLU A 169 -8.74 27.04 -14.40
C GLU A 169 -9.33 27.33 -13.00
N GLN A 170 -9.07 26.47 -12.00
CA GLN A 170 -9.62 26.63 -10.66
C GLN A 170 -8.88 27.67 -9.83
N THR A 171 -9.61 28.33 -8.93
CA THR A 171 -9.02 29.21 -7.92
C THR A 171 -8.19 28.43 -6.89
N SER A 172 -7.14 29.05 -6.39
CA SER A 172 -6.31 28.51 -5.30
C SER A 172 -6.92 28.70 -3.91
N GLU A 173 -8.02 29.45 -3.79
CA GLU A 173 -8.78 29.59 -2.56
C GLU A 173 -9.88 28.51 -2.53
N LEU A 174 -9.97 27.78 -1.42
CA LEU A 174 -10.99 26.75 -1.27
C LEU A 174 -12.39 27.40 -1.21
N SER A 175 -13.28 26.99 -2.09
CA SER A 175 -14.61 27.58 -2.24
C SER A 175 -15.64 27.09 -1.23
N VAL A 176 -15.34 26.00 -0.51
CA VAL A 176 -16.24 25.37 0.46
C VAL A 176 -15.52 25.18 1.80
N SER A 177 -16.30 25.19 2.88
CA SER A 177 -15.83 24.79 4.21
C SER A 177 -16.65 23.59 4.64
N THR A 178 -15.99 22.50 5.01
CA THR A 178 -16.61 21.27 5.47
C THR A 178 -16.26 21.06 6.94
N ASP A 179 -17.25 20.73 7.75
CA ASP A 179 -17.02 20.27 9.13
C ASP A 179 -16.63 18.80 9.08
N ILE A 180 -15.41 18.50 9.46
CA ILE A 180 -14.79 17.17 9.30
C ILE A 180 -14.43 16.64 10.69
N ASP A 181 -15.11 15.54 11.09
CA ASP A 181 -14.74 14.82 12.31
C ASP A 181 -13.43 14.05 12.07
N PRO A 182 -12.47 14.08 13.02
CA PRO A 182 -11.25 13.26 12.92
C PRO A 182 -11.49 11.77 12.69
N LEU A 183 -12.64 11.23 13.07
CA LEU A 183 -13.02 9.83 12.86
C LEU A 183 -13.80 9.60 11.55
N ASP A 184 -14.01 10.63 10.74
CA ASP A 184 -14.50 10.45 9.38
C ASP A 184 -13.46 9.72 8.53
N THR A 185 -13.94 8.88 7.60
CA THR A 185 -13.08 8.13 6.70
C THR A 185 -12.44 9.09 5.69
N ALA A 186 -11.10 9.13 5.67
CA ALA A 186 -10.34 9.95 4.72
C ALA A 186 -9.88 9.13 3.49
N MET A 187 -9.65 7.83 3.68
CA MET A 187 -9.09 6.97 2.64
C MET A 187 -9.55 5.52 2.79
N ILE A 188 -9.72 4.81 1.65
CA ILE A 188 -9.93 3.36 1.61
C ILE A 188 -8.79 2.75 0.82
N ILE A 189 -7.98 1.91 1.46
CA ILE A 189 -6.86 1.18 0.83
C ILE A 189 -7.23 -0.28 0.70
N PHE A 190 -7.23 -0.81 -0.54
CA PHE A 190 -7.50 -2.22 -0.77
C PHE A 190 -6.29 -3.09 -0.43
N THR A 191 -6.54 -4.17 0.30
CA THR A 191 -5.56 -5.20 0.62
C THR A 191 -6.00 -6.53 0.04
N SER A 192 -5.04 -7.32 -0.44
CA SER A 192 -5.30 -8.72 -0.78
C SER A 192 -5.57 -9.47 0.52
N GLY A 193 -6.85 -9.73 0.80
CA GLY A 193 -7.28 -10.46 1.99
C GLY A 193 -6.84 -11.93 1.99
N THR A 194 -7.09 -12.63 3.10
CA THR A 194 -6.95 -14.10 3.21
C THR A 194 -8.06 -14.85 2.48
N THR A 195 -9.06 -14.13 1.99
CA THR A 195 -10.17 -14.58 1.12
C THR A 195 -9.89 -14.12 -0.31
N SER A 196 -10.62 -14.67 -1.29
CA SER A 196 -10.48 -14.34 -2.70
C SER A 196 -10.60 -12.85 -3.00
N ASP A 197 -11.58 -12.18 -2.39
CA ASP A 197 -11.88 -10.78 -2.70
C ASP A 197 -11.04 -9.79 -1.88
N PRO A 198 -10.41 -8.79 -2.53
CA PRO A 198 -9.72 -7.71 -1.86
C PRO A 198 -10.66 -6.96 -0.89
N LYS A 199 -10.13 -6.55 0.28
CA LYS A 199 -10.87 -5.81 1.29
C LYS A 199 -10.43 -4.35 1.32
N GLY A 200 -11.39 -3.43 1.35
CA GLY A 200 -11.14 -2.00 1.50
C GLY A 200 -10.96 -1.63 2.97
N VAL A 201 -9.75 -1.30 3.39
CA VAL A 201 -9.42 -0.85 4.75
C VAL A 201 -9.78 0.63 4.88
N GLU A 202 -10.71 0.97 5.76
CA GLU A 202 -11.07 2.36 6.05
C GLU A 202 -10.09 3.01 7.00
N LEU A 203 -9.44 4.07 6.54
CA LEU A 203 -8.54 4.91 7.33
C LEU A 203 -9.18 6.28 7.55
N THR A 204 -9.30 6.68 8.81
CA THR A 204 -9.84 7.98 9.21
C THR A 204 -8.80 9.09 9.10
N HIS A 205 -9.21 10.36 9.21
CA HIS A 205 -8.28 11.48 9.37
C HIS A 205 -7.36 11.27 10.57
N ALA A 206 -7.90 10.77 11.69
CA ALA A 206 -7.11 10.46 12.89
C ALA A 206 -6.12 9.31 12.66
N ASN A 207 -6.48 8.27 11.90
CA ASN A 207 -5.55 7.22 11.50
C ASN A 207 -4.36 7.79 10.73
N MET A 208 -4.62 8.64 9.75
CA MET A 208 -3.58 9.26 8.93
C MET A 208 -2.63 10.10 9.78
N LEU A 209 -3.17 10.99 10.63
CA LEU A 209 -2.36 11.81 11.54
C LEU A 209 -1.57 10.97 12.54
N TYR A 210 -2.18 9.92 13.10
CA TYR A 210 -1.48 8.99 13.99
C TYR A 210 -0.31 8.33 13.29
N GLY A 211 -0.50 7.91 12.02
CA GLY A 211 0.58 7.38 11.17
C GLY A 211 1.75 8.35 11.05
N GLY A 212 1.46 9.61 10.86
CA GLY A 212 2.46 10.67 10.82
C GLY A 212 3.25 10.81 12.12
N TYR A 213 2.58 11.04 13.24
CA TYR A 213 3.24 11.16 14.55
C TYR A 213 4.01 9.90 14.95
N TYR A 214 3.48 8.73 14.59
CA TYR A 214 4.20 7.47 14.79
C TYR A 214 5.51 7.43 14.01
N GLY A 215 5.47 7.79 12.71
CA GLY A 215 6.66 7.80 11.86
C GLY A 215 7.71 8.81 12.30
N ASP A 216 7.28 9.98 12.78
CA ASP A 216 8.18 10.99 13.38
C ASP A 216 8.94 10.40 14.57
N TRP A 217 8.21 9.75 15.48
CA TRP A 217 8.81 9.06 16.63
C TRP A 217 9.73 7.92 16.19
N GLN A 218 9.26 7.06 15.25
CA GLN A 218 10.01 5.88 14.79
C GLN A 218 11.31 6.25 14.10
N CYS A 219 11.30 7.24 13.22
CA CYS A 219 12.47 7.65 12.43
C CYS A 219 13.25 8.78 13.06
N ASN A 220 12.76 9.35 14.18
CA ASN A 220 13.31 10.55 14.80
C ASN A 220 13.48 11.68 13.76
N LEU A 221 12.39 11.96 13.04
CA LEU A 221 12.38 13.02 12.04
C LEU A 221 12.35 14.41 12.69
N SER A 222 12.86 15.36 11.95
CA SER A 222 12.84 16.79 12.28
C SER A 222 12.39 17.58 11.05
N PRO A 223 11.99 18.86 11.24
CA PRO A 223 11.57 19.70 10.11
C PRO A 223 12.61 19.89 9.01
N ASP A 224 13.89 19.67 9.29
CA ASP A 224 14.99 19.80 8.34
C ASP A 224 15.33 18.49 7.62
N ASP A 225 14.62 17.42 7.95
CA ASP A 225 14.84 16.12 7.33
C ASP A 225 14.23 16.00 5.93
N ARG A 226 14.79 15.08 5.18
CA ARG A 226 14.46 14.83 3.78
C ARG A 226 14.24 13.34 3.60
N LEU A 227 12.98 12.91 3.55
CA LEU A 227 12.61 11.52 3.39
C LEU A 227 12.51 11.18 1.90
N LEU A 228 13.36 10.25 1.42
CA LEU A 228 13.29 9.74 0.06
C LEU A 228 12.49 8.44 0.03
N THR A 229 11.49 8.41 -0.85
CA THR A 229 10.68 7.22 -1.10
C THR A 229 10.43 6.99 -2.59
N THR A 230 10.35 5.72 -2.96
CA THR A 230 9.89 5.20 -4.26
C THR A 230 8.70 4.26 -4.07
N MET A 231 8.14 4.21 -2.85
CA MET A 231 7.01 3.35 -2.56
C MET A 231 5.79 3.75 -3.39
N PRO A 232 5.00 2.79 -3.88
CA PRO A 232 3.80 3.09 -4.66
C PRO A 232 2.82 3.94 -3.85
N ALA A 233 2.34 5.04 -4.44
CA ALA A 233 1.48 6.01 -3.77
C ALA A 233 0.12 5.44 -3.34
N PHE A 234 -0.36 4.37 -3.99
CA PHE A 234 -1.59 3.70 -3.62
C PHE A 234 -1.46 2.80 -2.37
N HIS A 235 -0.25 2.53 -1.89
CA HIS A 235 0.01 1.69 -0.73
C HIS A 235 0.05 2.47 0.59
N SER A 236 -0.34 1.81 1.68
CA SER A 236 -0.20 2.32 3.05
C SER A 236 1.24 2.70 3.41
N ASN A 237 2.24 1.95 2.90
CA ASN A 237 3.66 2.27 3.11
C ASN A 237 4.06 3.66 2.61
N PHE A 238 3.43 4.15 1.53
CA PHE A 238 3.60 5.54 1.11
C PHE A 238 2.74 6.47 1.97
N GLN A 239 1.43 6.18 2.07
CA GLN A 239 0.47 7.08 2.69
C GLN A 239 0.77 7.33 4.17
N THR A 240 0.85 6.28 4.98
CA THR A 240 0.99 6.41 6.45
C THR A 240 2.44 6.40 6.94
N ALA A 241 3.39 5.80 6.19
CA ALA A 241 4.77 5.64 6.64
C ALA A 241 5.80 6.52 5.91
N ALA A 242 5.42 7.25 4.85
CA ALA A 242 6.27 8.24 4.19
C ALA A 242 5.65 9.63 4.17
N LEU A 243 4.47 9.78 3.52
CA LEU A 243 3.83 11.08 3.34
C LEU A 243 3.43 11.71 4.68
N MET A 244 2.69 10.96 5.51
CA MET A 244 2.19 11.51 6.76
C MET A 244 3.28 11.91 7.76
N PRO A 245 4.38 11.13 7.97
CA PRO A 245 5.50 11.60 8.82
C PRO A 245 6.14 12.91 8.33
N VAL A 246 6.28 13.08 7.02
CA VAL A 246 6.78 14.35 6.45
C VAL A 246 5.84 15.51 6.76
N LEU A 247 4.52 15.30 6.63
CA LEU A 247 3.52 16.33 6.91
C LEU A 247 3.46 16.68 8.39
N THR A 248 3.42 15.71 9.29
CA THR A 248 3.29 15.96 10.74
C THR A 248 4.50 16.64 11.34
N CYS A 249 5.72 16.38 10.85
CA CYS A 249 6.91 17.08 11.31
C CYS A 249 7.26 18.33 10.47
N GLY A 250 6.65 18.52 9.31
CA GLY A 250 6.92 19.65 8.41
C GLY A 250 8.24 19.52 7.66
N ALA A 251 8.67 18.31 7.33
CA ALA A 251 9.91 17.98 6.60
C ALA A 251 9.76 18.10 5.07
N THR A 252 10.75 17.59 4.31
CA THR A 252 10.71 17.51 2.85
C THR A 252 10.52 16.08 2.40
N LEU A 253 9.58 15.83 1.50
CA LEU A 253 9.40 14.56 0.79
C LEU A 253 10.19 14.60 -0.53
N ILE A 254 11.16 13.71 -0.69
CA ILE A 254 11.80 13.43 -1.99
C ILE A 254 11.06 12.26 -2.60
N PHE A 255 10.22 12.53 -3.58
CA PHE A 255 9.35 11.54 -4.19
C PHE A 255 9.83 11.17 -5.59
N VAL A 256 10.28 9.94 -5.74
CA VAL A 256 10.79 9.44 -7.02
C VAL A 256 9.72 8.58 -7.69
N GLU A 257 9.36 8.91 -8.93
CA GLU A 257 8.27 8.25 -9.67
C GLU A 257 8.46 6.74 -9.76
N LYS A 258 9.70 6.28 -10.03
CA LYS A 258 9.98 4.86 -10.24
C LYS A 258 11.33 4.46 -9.68
N TYR A 259 11.33 3.40 -8.88
CA TYR A 259 12.57 2.78 -8.39
C TYR A 259 13.48 2.32 -9.53
N SER A 260 14.78 2.58 -9.37
CA SER A 260 15.83 2.08 -10.25
C SER A 260 17.08 1.75 -9.44
N ALA A 261 17.42 0.48 -9.31
CA ALA A 261 18.60 0.04 -8.55
C ALA A 261 19.89 0.76 -8.99
N ARG A 262 20.02 1.08 -10.29
CA ARG A 262 21.20 1.78 -10.84
C ARG A 262 21.30 3.22 -10.36
N ARG A 263 20.18 3.90 -10.13
CA ARG A 263 20.15 5.33 -9.80
C ARG A 263 19.90 5.60 -8.32
N TYR A 264 19.23 4.71 -7.63
CA TYR A 264 18.70 4.97 -6.29
C TYR A 264 19.76 5.50 -5.32
N TRP A 265 20.90 4.83 -5.19
CA TRP A 265 21.93 5.26 -4.22
C TRP A 265 22.64 6.55 -4.62
N SER A 266 22.78 6.85 -5.92
CA SER A 266 23.24 8.17 -6.37
C SER A 266 22.20 9.26 -6.06
N GLN A 267 20.91 8.97 -6.22
CA GLN A 267 19.82 9.88 -5.85
C GLN A 267 19.79 10.17 -4.34
N VAL A 268 20.01 9.16 -3.48
CA VAL A 268 20.13 9.34 -2.02
C VAL A 268 21.17 10.41 -1.69
N ARG A 269 22.34 10.36 -2.34
CA ARG A 269 23.44 11.30 -2.11
C ARG A 269 23.16 12.67 -2.74
N GLU A 270 22.76 12.67 -4.00
CA GLU A 270 22.53 13.88 -4.81
C GLU A 270 21.41 14.74 -4.21
N PHE A 271 20.32 14.11 -3.79
CA PHE A 271 19.16 14.81 -3.23
C PHE A 271 19.30 15.06 -1.72
N GLY A 272 20.40 14.62 -1.10
CA GLY A 272 20.68 14.85 0.32
C GLY A 272 19.66 14.19 1.24
N ALA A 273 19.19 13.00 0.91
CA ALA A 273 18.23 12.27 1.75
C ALA A 273 18.80 11.95 3.14
N THR A 274 17.97 12.12 4.16
CA THR A 274 18.33 11.82 5.56
C THR A 274 17.55 10.63 6.13
N ALA A 275 16.40 10.29 5.51
CA ALA A 275 15.59 9.14 5.86
C ALA A 275 15.18 8.38 4.59
N LEU A 276 15.11 7.06 4.67
CA LEU A 276 14.82 6.17 3.54
C LEU A 276 13.78 5.12 3.93
N GLN A 277 13.11 4.58 2.90
CA GLN A 277 12.30 3.36 3.00
C GLN A 277 12.86 2.31 2.04
N LEU A 278 13.09 1.10 2.53
CA LEU A 278 13.59 -0.03 1.73
C LEU A 278 12.78 -1.31 2.01
N VAL A 279 12.69 -2.13 0.98
CA VAL A 279 12.18 -3.52 1.05
C VAL A 279 13.26 -4.50 0.61
N ALA A 280 13.10 -5.79 0.90
CA ALA A 280 14.07 -6.84 0.60
C ALA A 280 14.55 -6.81 -0.87
N MET A 281 13.64 -6.70 -1.83
CA MET A 281 13.97 -6.61 -3.26
C MET A 281 14.91 -5.42 -3.57
N MET A 282 14.69 -4.26 -2.91
CA MET A 282 15.55 -3.09 -3.10
C MET A 282 16.95 -3.32 -2.54
N VAL A 283 17.07 -3.91 -1.33
CA VAL A 283 18.36 -4.30 -0.74
C VAL A 283 19.13 -5.20 -1.69
N ARG A 284 18.53 -6.30 -2.15
CA ARG A 284 19.15 -7.27 -3.06
C ARG A 284 19.59 -6.66 -4.39
N THR A 285 18.70 -5.88 -5.02
CA THR A 285 19.02 -5.26 -6.32
C THR A 285 20.06 -4.14 -6.22
N LEU A 286 20.16 -3.44 -5.09
CA LEU A 286 21.24 -2.48 -4.81
C LEU A 286 22.57 -3.21 -4.62
N MET A 287 22.60 -4.34 -3.91
CA MET A 287 23.79 -5.16 -3.73
C MET A 287 24.34 -5.72 -5.05
N MET A 288 23.48 -5.97 -6.03
CA MET A 288 23.89 -6.39 -7.38
C MET A 288 24.55 -5.28 -8.21
N GLN A 289 24.46 -4.01 -7.79
CA GLN A 289 25.08 -2.91 -8.54
C GLN A 289 26.59 -2.87 -8.29
N PRO A 290 27.39 -2.41 -9.29
CA PRO A 290 28.83 -2.19 -9.08
C PRO A 290 29.08 -1.27 -7.90
N VAL A 291 30.12 -1.58 -7.11
CA VAL A 291 30.58 -0.70 -6.04
C VAL A 291 31.19 0.56 -6.65
N VAL A 292 30.79 1.72 -6.18
CA VAL A 292 31.34 3.02 -6.61
C VAL A 292 31.95 3.76 -5.42
N GLU A 293 32.93 4.63 -5.71
CA GLU A 293 33.56 5.46 -4.68
C GLU A 293 32.55 6.42 -4.05
N GLY A 294 32.64 6.62 -2.75
CA GLY A 294 31.80 7.57 -2.01
C GLY A 294 30.39 7.07 -1.73
N GLU A 295 30.10 5.76 -1.80
CA GLU A 295 28.76 5.24 -1.45
C GLU A 295 28.34 5.57 -0.01
N ARG A 296 29.30 5.82 0.89
CA ARG A 296 29.07 6.23 2.28
C ARG A 296 29.02 7.75 2.49
N ASP A 297 29.22 8.54 1.44
CA ASP A 297 29.20 10.01 1.52
C ASP A 297 27.76 10.52 1.44
N HIS A 298 26.98 10.34 2.52
CA HIS A 298 25.57 10.71 2.63
C HIS A 298 25.20 11.09 4.08
N ASN A 299 24.01 11.69 4.24
CA ASN A 299 23.49 12.14 5.53
C ASN A 299 22.37 11.23 6.09
N VAL A 300 22.23 10.01 5.57
CA VAL A 300 21.16 9.07 5.99
C VAL A 300 21.34 8.69 7.46
N LYS A 301 20.33 8.93 8.27
CA LYS A 301 20.29 8.61 9.70
C LYS A 301 19.25 7.54 10.05
N SER A 302 18.24 7.36 9.20
CA SER A 302 17.14 6.41 9.41
C SER A 302 16.82 5.67 8.13
N VAL A 303 16.64 4.34 8.22
CA VAL A 303 16.22 3.49 7.10
C VAL A 303 15.13 2.57 7.61
N GLN A 304 13.87 2.91 7.33
CA GLN A 304 12.75 1.99 7.56
C GLN A 304 12.89 0.79 6.64
N TYR A 305 12.76 -0.39 7.20
CA TYR A 305 12.90 -1.65 6.49
C TYR A 305 11.81 -2.64 6.89
N TYR A 306 11.27 -3.33 5.92
CA TYR A 306 10.25 -4.35 6.13
C TYR A 306 10.36 -5.47 5.10
N LEU A 307 9.96 -6.66 5.48
CA LEU A 307 10.18 -7.95 4.86
C LEU A 307 11.53 -8.59 5.25
N ALA A 308 11.54 -9.92 5.29
CA ALA A 308 12.70 -10.65 5.79
C ALA A 308 13.85 -10.72 4.78
N ILE A 309 15.07 -10.54 5.27
CA ILE A 309 16.34 -10.95 4.61
C ILE A 309 17.19 -11.67 5.64
N GLU A 310 18.14 -12.46 5.17
CA GLU A 310 19.07 -13.17 6.04
C GLU A 310 20.06 -12.18 6.70
N GLU A 311 20.54 -12.52 7.90
CA GLU A 311 21.45 -11.65 8.64
C GLU A 311 22.75 -11.33 7.90
N PRO A 312 23.40 -12.28 7.21
CA PRO A 312 24.59 -11.97 6.39
C PRO A 312 24.29 -10.97 5.27
N GLU A 313 23.14 -11.08 4.62
CA GLU A 313 22.68 -10.17 3.55
C GLU A 313 22.48 -8.74 4.08
N LYS A 314 21.85 -8.62 5.25
CA LYS A 314 21.70 -7.36 5.98
C LYS A 314 23.07 -6.76 6.35
N ASP A 315 23.98 -7.57 6.91
CA ASP A 315 25.30 -7.11 7.34
C ASP A 315 26.15 -6.60 6.18
N GLU A 316 26.12 -7.28 5.03
CA GLU A 316 26.81 -6.84 3.82
C GLU A 316 26.26 -5.50 3.34
N PHE A 317 24.93 -5.34 3.32
CA PHE A 317 24.27 -4.09 2.92
C PHE A 317 24.64 -2.94 3.86
N GLU A 318 24.48 -3.13 5.17
CA GLU A 318 24.79 -2.10 6.17
C GLU A 318 26.28 -1.71 6.12
N ASN A 319 27.17 -2.69 5.94
CA ASN A 319 28.61 -2.44 5.81
C ASN A 319 28.95 -1.71 4.52
N ARG A 320 28.33 -2.05 3.38
CA ARG A 320 28.58 -1.38 2.10
C ARG A 320 28.17 0.07 2.14
N PHE A 321 26.95 0.32 2.53
CA PHE A 321 26.35 1.66 2.45
C PHE A 321 26.53 2.51 3.71
N GLY A 322 26.96 1.96 4.82
CA GLY A 322 27.19 2.69 6.07
C GLY A 322 25.89 3.12 6.77
N VAL A 323 24.83 2.37 6.59
CA VAL A 323 23.51 2.60 7.20
C VAL A 323 23.12 1.47 8.16
N ARG A 324 22.02 1.63 8.89
CA ARG A 324 21.44 0.58 9.72
C ARG A 324 19.95 0.43 9.41
N LEU A 325 19.53 -0.77 9.04
CA LEU A 325 18.13 -1.09 8.77
C LEU A 325 17.34 -1.12 10.09
N GLN A 326 16.16 -0.48 10.09
CA GLN A 326 15.19 -0.52 11.17
C GLN A 326 14.08 -1.48 10.79
N ASN A 327 14.17 -2.73 11.29
CA ASN A 327 13.17 -3.73 10.99
C ASN A 327 11.85 -3.41 11.68
N CYS A 328 10.73 -3.63 11.01
CA CYS A 328 9.41 -3.36 11.56
C CYS A 328 8.35 -4.30 10.96
N TYR A 329 7.27 -4.48 11.70
CA TYR A 329 6.15 -5.33 11.33
C TYR A 329 4.82 -4.62 11.60
N GLY A 330 3.92 -4.68 10.63
CA GLY A 330 2.57 -4.13 10.69
C GLY A 330 1.74 -4.51 9.49
N LEU A 331 0.50 -4.08 9.48
CA LEU A 331 -0.52 -4.32 8.46
C LEU A 331 -1.15 -2.99 8.05
N THR A 332 -1.83 -2.93 6.93
CA THR A 332 -2.65 -1.75 6.58
C THR A 332 -3.69 -1.48 7.67
N GLU A 333 -4.29 -2.54 8.21
CA GLU A 333 -5.28 -2.52 9.28
C GLU A 333 -4.74 -1.99 10.62
N SER A 334 -3.43 -2.06 10.83
CA SER A 334 -2.78 -1.49 12.01
C SER A 334 -2.28 -0.05 11.80
N VAL A 335 -2.56 0.55 10.64
CA VAL A 335 -2.14 1.92 10.28
C VAL A 335 -0.61 2.10 10.22
N CYS A 336 0.09 1.65 11.29
CA CYS A 336 1.53 1.74 11.48
C CYS A 336 2.13 0.37 11.83
N TRP A 337 3.41 0.40 12.17
CA TRP A 337 4.15 -0.78 12.59
C TRP A 337 3.82 -1.13 14.04
N VAL A 338 3.19 -2.28 14.28
CA VAL A 338 2.84 -2.73 15.65
C VAL A 338 4.08 -3.11 16.46
N THR A 339 5.15 -3.54 15.78
CA THR A 339 6.50 -3.68 16.36
C THR A 339 7.53 -3.02 15.47
N THR A 340 8.58 -2.46 16.05
CA THR A 340 9.61 -1.73 15.31
C THR A 340 10.93 -1.65 16.08
N ASP A 341 12.03 -1.57 15.32
CA ASP A 341 13.30 -1.04 15.79
C ASP A 341 13.26 0.49 15.82
N LEU A 342 14.10 1.08 16.66
CA LEU A 342 14.31 2.54 16.71
C LEU A 342 15.64 2.92 16.05
N PRO A 343 15.82 4.18 15.61
CA PRO A 343 17.06 4.67 15.01
C PRO A 343 18.27 4.48 15.93
N TYR A 344 18.03 4.60 17.23
CA TYR A 344 19.04 4.51 18.28
C TYR A 344 18.77 3.32 19.21
N GLY A 345 19.83 2.77 19.78
CA GLY A 345 19.75 1.67 20.72
C GLY A 345 20.07 0.30 20.14
N GLU A 346 19.72 -0.71 20.93
CA GLU A 346 19.91 -2.12 20.57
C GLU A 346 18.92 -2.52 19.48
N ARG A 347 19.36 -3.36 18.56
CA ARG A 347 18.55 -4.06 17.55
C ARG A 347 18.97 -5.51 17.53
N ARG A 348 18.03 -6.39 17.27
CA ARG A 348 18.27 -7.83 17.23
C ARG A 348 17.72 -8.42 15.95
N TRP A 349 18.58 -8.71 15.00
CA TRP A 349 18.16 -9.40 13.79
C TRP A 349 17.95 -10.89 14.05
N PRO A 350 16.95 -11.60 13.46
CA PRO A 350 15.92 -11.09 12.54
C PRO A 350 14.63 -10.61 13.24
N SER A 351 14.71 -10.20 14.50
CA SER A 351 13.55 -9.63 15.19
C SER A 351 12.96 -8.45 14.41
N VAL A 352 11.63 -8.33 14.44
CA VAL A 352 10.89 -7.19 13.90
C VAL A 352 10.68 -6.08 14.94
N GLY A 353 11.56 -6.02 15.93
CA GLY A 353 11.59 -4.99 16.96
C GLY A 353 10.75 -5.31 18.20
N ARG A 354 10.43 -4.27 18.93
CA ARG A 354 9.58 -4.29 20.13
C ARG A 354 8.26 -3.58 19.87
N SER A 355 7.29 -3.73 20.79
CA SER A 355 5.99 -3.05 20.67
C SER A 355 6.16 -1.56 20.37
N GLY A 356 5.48 -1.12 19.33
CA GLY A 356 5.48 0.25 18.86
C GLY A 356 4.67 1.19 19.76
N LEU A 357 4.80 2.49 19.52
CA LEU A 357 4.08 3.51 20.25
C LEU A 357 2.57 3.30 20.15
N GLY A 358 1.89 3.18 21.31
CA GLY A 358 0.44 3.05 21.38
C GLY A 358 -0.12 1.66 21.12
N TYR A 359 0.72 0.62 20.95
CA TYR A 359 0.29 -0.78 20.81
C TYR A 359 0.67 -1.62 22.04
N ASP A 360 -0.28 -2.47 22.48
CA ASP A 360 -0.01 -3.63 23.33
C ASP A 360 0.00 -4.87 22.43
N VAL A 361 1.17 -5.48 22.23
CA VAL A 361 1.34 -6.63 21.34
C VAL A 361 1.55 -7.89 22.16
N ARG A 362 0.81 -8.95 21.84
CA ARG A 362 0.89 -10.24 22.53
C ARG A 362 0.96 -11.39 21.54
N VAL A 363 1.51 -12.48 22.00
CA VAL A 363 1.44 -13.78 21.34
C VAL A 363 0.55 -14.68 22.18
N VAL A 364 -0.47 -15.27 21.54
CA VAL A 364 -1.52 -16.02 22.25
C VAL A 364 -1.71 -17.42 21.66
N ASP A 365 -2.21 -18.34 22.50
CA ASP A 365 -2.67 -19.66 22.08
C ASP A 365 -4.03 -19.62 21.36
N SER A 366 -4.57 -20.77 21.00
CA SER A 366 -5.88 -20.89 20.35
C SER A 366 -7.06 -20.47 21.24
N GLU A 367 -6.86 -20.42 22.56
CA GLU A 367 -7.86 -20.03 23.56
C GLU A 367 -7.78 -18.53 23.87
N GLY A 368 -6.71 -17.83 23.40
CA GLY A 368 -6.47 -16.40 23.61
C GLY A 368 -5.64 -16.10 24.86
N ASN A 369 -5.03 -17.11 25.50
CA ASN A 369 -4.13 -16.90 26.63
C ASN A 369 -2.76 -16.45 26.12
N THR A 370 -2.14 -15.47 26.80
CA THR A 370 -0.78 -15.02 26.47
C THR A 370 0.22 -16.14 26.73
N LEU A 371 1.05 -16.42 25.72
CA LEU A 371 2.11 -17.41 25.79
C LEU A 371 3.37 -16.84 26.45
N PRO A 372 4.16 -17.69 27.15
CA PRO A 372 5.48 -17.29 27.65
C PRO A 372 6.47 -17.03 26.52
N ALA A 373 7.59 -16.38 26.85
CA ALA A 373 8.68 -16.11 25.91
C ALA A 373 9.22 -17.41 25.30
N GLY A 374 9.52 -17.37 23.99
CA GLY A 374 10.00 -18.50 23.18
C GLY A 374 8.89 -19.40 22.62
N GLU A 375 7.66 -19.28 23.04
CA GLU A 375 6.56 -20.09 22.51
C GLU A 375 5.87 -19.39 21.33
N VAL A 376 5.69 -20.16 20.23
CA VAL A 376 5.09 -19.66 18.98
C VAL A 376 3.56 -19.72 19.07
N GLY A 377 2.90 -18.59 18.82
CA GLY A 377 1.46 -18.46 18.80
C GLY A 377 0.94 -17.44 17.81
N ASP A 378 -0.34 -17.10 17.94
CA ASP A 378 -0.97 -16.08 17.09
C ASP A 378 -0.60 -14.68 17.60
N ILE A 379 -0.15 -13.80 16.68
CA ILE A 379 0.14 -12.40 17.01
C ILE A 379 -1.18 -11.64 17.09
N VAL A 380 -1.43 -11.03 18.24
CA VAL A 380 -2.56 -10.13 18.47
C VAL A 380 -2.05 -8.81 19.02
N PHE A 381 -2.74 -7.73 18.72
CA PHE A 381 -2.37 -6.42 19.24
C PHE A 381 -3.60 -5.58 19.54
N HIS A 382 -3.46 -4.73 20.54
CA HIS A 382 -4.49 -3.79 20.98
C HIS A 382 -4.13 -2.38 20.53
N GLY A 383 -5.14 -1.63 20.08
CA GLY A 383 -5.07 -0.22 19.72
C GLY A 383 -6.44 0.44 19.83
N GLU A 384 -6.52 1.70 19.45
CA GLU A 384 -7.74 2.49 19.41
C GLU A 384 -8.31 2.47 17.99
N VAL A 385 -9.52 1.91 17.82
CA VAL A 385 -10.23 1.84 16.53
C VAL A 385 -10.49 3.24 15.99
N GLY A 386 -10.15 3.47 14.73
CA GLY A 386 -10.22 4.78 14.08
C GLY A 386 -9.05 5.73 14.42
N VAL A 387 -8.08 5.31 15.25
CA VAL A 387 -6.87 6.09 15.57
C VAL A 387 -5.61 5.29 15.26
N SER A 388 -5.29 4.27 16.06
CA SER A 388 -4.13 3.39 15.82
C SER A 388 -4.50 2.07 15.15
N LEU A 389 -5.80 1.74 15.07
CA LEU A 389 -6.35 0.66 14.23
C LEU A 389 -7.27 1.27 13.20
N MET A 390 -7.43 0.59 12.06
CA MET A 390 -8.40 0.94 11.05
C MET A 390 -9.80 1.16 11.65
N LYS A 391 -10.65 1.93 10.99
CA LYS A 391 -12.07 2.07 11.36
C LYS A 391 -12.83 0.76 11.17
N GLY A 392 -12.54 0.05 10.09
CA GLY A 392 -13.11 -1.22 9.70
C GLY A 392 -12.80 -1.57 8.26
N TYR A 393 -13.40 -2.64 7.76
CA TYR A 393 -13.44 -2.93 6.33
C TYR A 393 -14.70 -2.31 5.72
N TYR A 394 -14.52 -1.56 4.66
CA TYR A 394 -15.60 -0.83 3.99
C TYR A 394 -16.70 -1.78 3.50
N ASN A 395 -17.94 -1.52 3.93
CA ASN A 395 -19.12 -2.35 3.66
C ASN A 395 -18.91 -3.85 3.95
N ASP A 396 -18.15 -4.18 5.05
CA ASP A 396 -17.93 -5.56 5.49
C ASP A 396 -17.76 -5.66 7.02
N ASP A 397 -18.88 -5.48 7.73
CA ASP A 397 -18.94 -5.60 9.19
C ASP A 397 -18.56 -7.02 9.67
N SER A 398 -18.86 -8.04 8.87
CA SER A 398 -18.53 -9.43 9.21
C SER A 398 -17.03 -9.65 9.27
N ALA A 399 -16.30 -9.19 8.25
CA ALA A 399 -14.84 -9.24 8.22
C ALA A 399 -14.23 -8.38 9.34
N THR A 400 -14.77 -7.18 9.56
CA THR A 400 -14.33 -6.28 10.63
C THR A 400 -14.44 -6.95 11.99
N ASN A 401 -15.62 -7.47 12.34
CA ASN A 401 -15.87 -8.14 13.62
C ASN A 401 -15.10 -9.45 13.80
N SER A 402 -14.66 -10.09 12.70
CA SER A 402 -13.84 -11.29 12.76
C SER A 402 -12.38 -11.02 13.11
N CYS A 403 -11.86 -9.84 12.80
CA CYS A 403 -10.46 -9.47 13.02
C CYS A 403 -10.25 -8.53 14.21
N VAL A 404 -11.20 -7.63 14.52
CA VAL A 404 -11.12 -6.70 15.66
C VAL A 404 -12.27 -6.97 16.62
N ASP A 405 -11.96 -7.20 17.89
CA ASP A 405 -12.98 -7.38 18.92
C ASP A 405 -13.47 -6.01 19.49
N CYS A 406 -14.57 -6.06 20.25
CA CYS A 406 -15.17 -4.86 20.86
C CYS A 406 -14.29 -4.16 21.92
N LYS A 407 -13.14 -4.75 22.26
CA LYS A 407 -12.15 -4.17 23.18
C LYS A 407 -10.94 -3.58 22.46
N GLY A 408 -10.92 -3.59 21.12
CA GLY A 408 -9.81 -3.10 20.32
C GLY A 408 -8.62 -4.07 20.18
N TRP A 409 -8.84 -5.37 20.43
CA TRP A 409 -7.85 -6.39 20.11
C TRP A 409 -8.02 -6.85 18.67
N MET A 410 -6.94 -6.73 17.89
CA MET A 410 -6.88 -7.19 16.51
C MET A 410 -6.09 -8.48 16.41
N ARG A 411 -6.60 -9.42 15.60
CA ARG A 411 -5.91 -10.66 15.21
C ARG A 411 -5.22 -10.43 13.87
N SER A 412 -3.89 -10.48 13.84
CA SER A 412 -3.13 -10.25 12.61
C SER A 412 -3.30 -11.35 11.55
N GLY A 413 -3.63 -12.57 11.98
CA GLY A 413 -3.56 -13.76 11.13
C GLY A 413 -2.13 -14.31 10.96
N ASP A 414 -1.16 -13.74 11.63
CA ASP A 414 0.25 -14.12 11.58
C ASP A 414 0.69 -14.80 12.88
N LYS A 415 1.78 -15.56 12.82
CA LYS A 415 2.39 -16.25 13.96
C LYS A 415 3.77 -15.71 14.27
N GLY A 416 4.10 -15.68 15.56
CA GLY A 416 5.39 -15.25 16.05
C GLY A 416 5.62 -15.64 17.50
N TYR A 417 6.71 -15.16 18.08
CA TYR A 417 7.01 -15.29 19.50
C TYR A 417 7.79 -14.08 19.99
N PHE A 418 7.72 -13.82 21.29
CA PHE A 418 8.62 -12.89 21.96
C PHE A 418 9.78 -13.64 22.61
N ASP A 419 10.96 -13.08 22.60
CA ASP A 419 12.03 -13.55 23.48
C ASP A 419 11.90 -12.96 24.90
N GLU A 420 12.78 -13.39 25.83
CA GLU A 420 12.81 -12.88 27.21
C GLU A 420 13.13 -11.38 27.29
N GLY A 421 13.73 -10.80 26.25
CA GLY A 421 14.03 -9.39 26.13
C GLY A 421 12.88 -8.55 25.57
N GLY A 422 11.75 -9.19 25.23
CA GLY A 422 10.57 -8.53 24.62
C GLY A 422 10.76 -8.16 23.15
N TRP A 423 11.64 -8.87 22.44
CA TRP A 423 11.82 -8.75 20.99
C TRP A 423 10.88 -9.71 20.27
N MET A 424 10.13 -9.20 19.28
CA MET A 424 9.20 -9.98 18.47
C MET A 424 9.93 -10.65 17.31
N TYR A 425 9.65 -11.93 17.12
CA TYR A 425 10.12 -12.70 15.96
C TYR A 425 8.91 -13.20 15.18
N PHE A 426 8.84 -12.80 13.92
CA PHE A 426 7.84 -13.30 12.98
C PHE A 426 8.23 -14.71 12.53
N VAL A 427 7.26 -15.63 12.50
CA VAL A 427 7.51 -17.04 12.13
C VAL A 427 6.83 -17.40 10.82
N ASP A 428 5.52 -17.15 10.70
CA ASP A 428 4.75 -17.55 9.52
C ASP A 428 3.41 -16.81 9.45
N ARG A 429 2.78 -16.85 8.30
CA ARG A 429 1.42 -16.38 8.09
C ARG A 429 0.45 -17.54 7.97
N LYS A 430 -0.70 -17.50 8.66
CA LYS A 430 -1.75 -18.52 8.59
C LYS A 430 -2.39 -18.66 7.20
N SER A 431 -2.27 -17.64 6.36
CA SER A 431 -2.91 -17.57 5.05
C SER A 431 -1.97 -17.96 3.92
N ASN A 432 -2.53 -18.49 2.83
CA ASN A 432 -1.87 -18.78 1.55
C ASN A 432 -1.44 -17.48 0.81
N MET A 433 -0.86 -16.54 1.54
CA MET A 433 -0.44 -15.27 1.00
C MET A 433 0.98 -15.37 0.44
N ILE A 434 1.17 -15.00 -0.81
CA ILE A 434 2.46 -15.00 -1.50
C ILE A 434 3.03 -13.58 -1.43
N LYS A 435 4.24 -13.43 -0.93
CA LYS A 435 4.93 -12.14 -0.86
C LYS A 435 5.85 -12.00 -2.06
N ARG A 436 5.56 -11.04 -2.94
CA ARG A 436 6.38 -10.83 -4.15
C ARG A 436 6.76 -9.37 -4.30
N ALA A 437 8.04 -9.05 -4.10
CA ALA A 437 8.60 -7.71 -4.30
C ALA A 437 7.83 -6.59 -3.55
N GLY A 438 7.33 -6.88 -2.34
CA GLY A 438 6.55 -5.94 -1.53
C GLY A 438 5.04 -6.03 -1.70
N GLU A 439 4.56 -6.73 -2.73
CA GLU A 439 3.14 -6.99 -2.94
C GLU A 439 2.70 -8.28 -2.24
N ASN A 440 1.49 -8.26 -1.69
CA ASN A 440 0.84 -9.44 -1.14
C ASN A 440 -0.15 -9.99 -2.16
N ILE A 441 0.01 -11.26 -2.55
CA ILE A 441 -0.83 -11.93 -3.53
C ILE A 441 -1.62 -13.03 -2.81
N SER A 442 -2.94 -13.01 -2.92
CA SER A 442 -3.77 -14.11 -2.45
C SER A 442 -3.62 -15.31 -3.40
N ALA A 443 -3.11 -16.44 -2.90
CA ALA A 443 -3.07 -17.65 -3.69
C ALA A 443 -4.48 -18.10 -4.09
N SER A 444 -5.48 -17.88 -3.23
CA SER A 444 -6.88 -18.23 -3.52
C SER A 444 -7.46 -17.41 -4.66
N GLU A 445 -7.15 -16.11 -4.75
CA GLU A 445 -7.56 -15.25 -5.86
C GLU A 445 -7.02 -15.77 -7.21
N VAL A 446 -5.74 -16.17 -7.23
CA VAL A 446 -5.13 -16.74 -8.43
C VAL A 446 -5.76 -18.10 -8.79
N GLU A 447 -6.04 -18.94 -7.78
CA GLU A 447 -6.73 -20.23 -7.96
C GLU A 447 -8.15 -20.05 -8.51
N GLU A 448 -8.90 -19.05 -8.05
CA GLU A 448 -10.24 -18.76 -8.57
C GLU A 448 -10.21 -18.42 -10.06
N VAL A 449 -9.30 -17.54 -10.47
CA VAL A 449 -9.13 -17.21 -11.88
C VAL A 449 -8.73 -18.47 -12.69
N LEU A 450 -7.78 -19.26 -12.20
CA LEU A 450 -7.39 -20.52 -12.86
C LEU A 450 -8.57 -21.49 -12.99
N ASN A 451 -9.41 -21.61 -11.96
CA ASN A 451 -10.59 -22.48 -11.97
C ASN A 451 -11.66 -22.08 -13.00
N THR A 452 -11.64 -20.84 -13.51
CA THR A 452 -12.54 -20.41 -14.58
C THR A 452 -12.07 -20.85 -15.97
N PHE A 453 -10.82 -21.33 -16.10
CA PHE A 453 -10.29 -21.80 -17.38
C PHE A 453 -10.86 -23.17 -17.74
N PRO A 454 -11.47 -23.33 -18.95
CA PRO A 454 -12.05 -24.61 -19.36
C PRO A 454 -11.00 -25.72 -19.49
N GLY A 455 -11.31 -26.89 -18.96
CA GLY A 455 -10.46 -28.08 -19.08
C GLY A 455 -9.46 -28.26 -17.92
N LEU A 456 -9.47 -27.40 -16.89
CA LEU A 456 -8.79 -27.65 -15.63
C LEU A 456 -9.72 -28.38 -14.66
N ALA A 457 -9.24 -29.51 -14.10
CA ALA A 457 -9.95 -30.28 -13.10
C ALA A 457 -9.67 -29.80 -11.67
N GLU A 458 -8.40 -29.48 -11.38
CA GLU A 458 -7.96 -28.98 -10.09
C GLU A 458 -6.77 -28.03 -10.26
N VAL A 459 -6.68 -27.06 -9.36
CA VAL A 459 -5.55 -26.12 -9.30
C VAL A 459 -5.09 -25.90 -7.88
N ALA A 460 -3.80 -25.64 -7.71
CA ALA A 460 -3.25 -25.16 -6.45
C ALA A 460 -2.16 -24.13 -6.72
N VAL A 461 -2.15 -23.06 -5.93
CA VAL A 461 -1.16 -21.98 -6.04
C VAL A 461 -0.43 -21.83 -4.72
N ILE A 462 0.90 -21.73 -4.80
CA ILE A 462 1.78 -21.48 -3.66
C ILE A 462 2.83 -20.42 -4.01
N GLY A 463 3.40 -19.79 -2.99
CA GLY A 463 4.65 -19.04 -3.11
C GLY A 463 5.84 -19.99 -3.00
N VAL A 464 6.80 -19.86 -3.91
CA VAL A 464 8.11 -20.52 -3.82
C VAL A 464 9.20 -19.48 -3.76
N ASP A 465 10.33 -19.80 -3.12
CA ASP A 465 11.42 -18.86 -2.92
C ASP A 465 11.93 -18.29 -4.25
N ASP A 466 12.05 -16.97 -4.33
CA ASP A 466 12.67 -16.22 -5.42
C ASP A 466 13.84 -15.42 -4.86
N PRO A 467 15.07 -15.59 -5.39
CA PRO A 467 16.28 -14.97 -4.82
C PRO A 467 16.29 -13.43 -4.91
N VAL A 468 15.39 -12.83 -5.65
CA VAL A 468 15.30 -11.37 -5.85
C VAL A 468 14.00 -10.79 -5.32
N ARG A 469 12.89 -11.49 -5.53
CA ARG A 469 11.53 -10.97 -5.28
C ARG A 469 10.85 -11.56 -4.04
N ASP A 470 11.57 -12.19 -3.15
CA ASP A 470 11.12 -12.98 -2.00
C ASP A 470 10.43 -14.27 -2.44
N GLN A 471 9.30 -14.19 -3.15
CA GLN A 471 8.60 -15.36 -3.67
C GLN A 471 8.18 -15.16 -5.13
N ALA A 472 8.11 -16.28 -5.85
CA ALA A 472 7.47 -16.42 -7.14
C ALA A 472 6.10 -17.11 -6.96
N VAL A 473 5.13 -16.76 -7.80
CA VAL A 473 3.83 -17.44 -7.86
C VAL A 473 4.02 -18.72 -8.66
N LYS A 474 3.79 -19.88 -8.02
CA LYS A 474 3.82 -21.20 -8.64
C LYS A 474 2.43 -21.80 -8.65
N ALA A 475 1.96 -22.20 -9.83
CA ALA A 475 0.69 -22.90 -10.05
C ALA A 475 0.93 -24.37 -10.38
N PHE A 476 0.16 -25.25 -9.75
CA PHE A 476 0.04 -26.66 -10.08
C PHE A 476 -1.31 -26.86 -10.76
N LEU A 477 -1.30 -27.47 -11.94
CA LEU A 477 -2.48 -27.64 -12.78
C LEU A 477 -2.76 -29.13 -13.01
N VAL A 478 -3.97 -29.56 -12.73
CA VAL A 478 -4.51 -30.86 -13.12
C VAL A 478 -5.51 -30.63 -14.25
N PHE A 479 -5.27 -31.17 -15.42
CA PHE A 479 -6.20 -31.07 -16.53
C PHE A 479 -7.24 -32.19 -16.47
N GLU A 480 -8.43 -31.95 -17.05
CA GLU A 480 -9.46 -32.97 -17.20
C GLU A 480 -8.98 -34.14 -18.07
N PRO A 481 -9.50 -35.35 -17.86
CA PRO A 481 -9.16 -36.49 -18.70
C PRO A 481 -9.42 -36.19 -20.18
N ASN A 482 -8.44 -36.49 -21.06
CA ASN A 482 -8.45 -36.26 -22.49
C ASN A 482 -8.37 -34.80 -22.97
N VAL A 483 -8.06 -33.87 -22.10
CA VAL A 483 -7.67 -32.49 -22.44
C VAL A 483 -6.15 -32.44 -22.60
N GLU A 484 -5.67 -31.97 -23.75
CA GLU A 484 -4.23 -31.73 -23.94
C GLU A 484 -3.82 -30.47 -23.18
N PRO A 485 -2.79 -30.51 -22.30
CA PRO A 485 -2.36 -29.35 -21.55
C PRO A 485 -1.86 -28.21 -22.43
N ASP A 486 -2.53 -27.06 -22.36
CA ASP A 486 -2.09 -25.82 -23.00
C ASP A 486 -1.79 -24.77 -21.91
N VAL A 487 -0.57 -24.83 -21.38
CA VAL A 487 -0.12 -23.93 -20.29
C VAL A 487 -0.08 -22.47 -20.76
N GLU A 488 0.24 -22.20 -22.03
CA GLU A 488 0.30 -20.82 -22.51
C GLU A 488 -1.10 -20.20 -22.59
N ALA A 489 -2.10 -20.96 -23.02
CA ALA A 489 -3.49 -20.48 -22.99
C ALA A 489 -3.99 -20.21 -21.56
N VAL A 490 -3.61 -21.05 -20.58
CA VAL A 490 -3.91 -20.82 -19.16
C VAL A 490 -3.26 -19.54 -18.66
N LEU A 491 -1.98 -19.31 -18.98
CA LEU A 491 -1.27 -18.10 -18.58
C LEU A 491 -1.84 -16.84 -19.24
N GLU A 492 -2.27 -16.94 -20.50
CA GLU A 492 -2.91 -15.83 -21.19
C GLU A 492 -4.26 -15.49 -20.55
N HIS A 493 -5.04 -16.51 -20.16
CA HIS A 493 -6.25 -16.31 -19.37
C HIS A 493 -5.96 -15.59 -18.04
N CYS A 494 -4.89 -15.98 -17.33
CA CYS A 494 -4.47 -15.27 -16.14
C CYS A 494 -4.08 -13.81 -16.42
N ARG A 495 -3.36 -13.53 -17.52
CA ARG A 495 -2.96 -12.17 -17.91
C ARG A 495 -4.15 -11.25 -18.20
N HIS A 496 -5.25 -11.80 -18.68
CA HIS A 496 -6.48 -11.04 -18.93
C HIS A 496 -7.29 -10.73 -17.65
N ASN A 497 -7.13 -11.54 -16.61
CA ASN A 497 -8.00 -11.49 -15.43
C ASN A 497 -7.26 -11.10 -14.14
N LEU A 498 -5.91 -11.06 -14.15
CA LEU A 498 -5.08 -10.75 -12.99
C LEU A 498 -4.05 -9.67 -13.31
N ALA A 499 -3.76 -8.81 -12.34
CA ALA A 499 -2.62 -7.92 -12.42
C ALA A 499 -1.33 -8.70 -12.73
N HIS A 500 -0.44 -8.15 -13.55
CA HIS A 500 0.76 -8.82 -14.06
C HIS A 500 1.62 -9.47 -12.96
N PHE A 501 1.72 -8.83 -11.79
CA PHE A 501 2.52 -9.37 -10.69
C PHE A 501 1.89 -10.60 -10.01
N LYS A 502 0.57 -10.85 -10.19
CA LYS A 502 -0.16 -12.01 -9.67
C LYS A 502 -0.10 -13.21 -10.60
N VAL A 503 0.20 -13.02 -11.88
CA VAL A 503 0.27 -14.10 -12.87
C VAL A 503 1.35 -15.11 -12.48
N PRO A 504 1.04 -16.45 -12.47
CA PRO A 504 2.03 -17.47 -12.18
C PRO A 504 3.24 -17.37 -13.10
N THR A 505 4.44 -17.40 -12.51
CA THR A 505 5.70 -17.40 -13.27
C THR A 505 6.33 -18.78 -13.37
N ILE A 506 5.83 -19.72 -12.56
CA ILE A 506 6.20 -21.13 -12.58
C ILE A 506 4.91 -21.92 -12.64
N VAL A 507 4.83 -22.83 -13.61
CA VAL A 507 3.67 -23.71 -13.78
C VAL A 507 4.15 -25.15 -13.85
N GLU A 508 3.51 -26.02 -13.09
CA GLU A 508 3.76 -27.45 -13.08
C GLU A 508 2.45 -28.19 -13.37
N VAL A 509 2.45 -28.99 -14.44
CA VAL A 509 1.31 -29.87 -14.76
C VAL A 509 1.52 -31.18 -14.01
N VAL A 510 0.55 -31.59 -13.22
CA VAL A 510 0.59 -32.80 -12.38
C VAL A 510 -0.63 -33.68 -12.63
N ASP A 511 -0.49 -34.98 -12.39
CA ASP A 511 -1.58 -35.94 -12.57
C ASP A 511 -2.67 -35.79 -11.49
N ALA A 512 -2.30 -35.40 -10.29
CA ALA A 512 -3.21 -35.18 -9.15
C ALA A 512 -2.55 -34.28 -8.10
N LEU A 513 -3.38 -33.51 -7.38
CA LEU A 513 -2.93 -32.76 -6.19
C LEU A 513 -2.97 -33.63 -4.92
N PRO A 514 -2.07 -33.39 -3.95
CA PRO A 514 -2.15 -34.06 -2.67
C PRO A 514 -3.36 -33.53 -1.85
N HIS A 515 -4.13 -34.44 -1.25
CA HIS A 515 -5.30 -34.09 -0.46
C HIS A 515 -5.15 -34.50 1.01
N THR A 516 -5.78 -33.72 1.89
CA THR A 516 -5.96 -34.09 3.29
C THR A 516 -7.04 -35.17 3.42
N SER A 517 -7.14 -35.80 4.60
CA SER A 517 -8.18 -36.81 4.91
C SER A 517 -9.63 -36.28 4.77
N VAL A 518 -9.80 -34.95 4.70
CA VAL A 518 -11.10 -34.29 4.51
C VAL A 518 -11.30 -33.71 3.10
N GLY A 519 -10.45 -34.11 2.14
CA GLY A 519 -10.59 -33.79 0.72
C GLY A 519 -10.10 -32.38 0.31
N LYS A 520 -9.43 -31.62 1.20
CA LYS A 520 -8.82 -30.33 0.84
C LYS A 520 -7.41 -30.51 0.31
N CYS A 521 -6.99 -29.71 -0.67
CA CYS A 521 -5.63 -29.72 -1.15
C CYS A 521 -4.62 -29.44 -0.02
N ALA A 522 -3.65 -30.35 0.13
CA ALA A 522 -2.60 -30.29 1.14
C ALA A 522 -1.41 -29.48 0.62
N LYS A 523 -1.57 -28.16 0.41
CA LYS A 523 -0.56 -27.26 -0.17
C LYS A 523 0.84 -27.35 0.48
N LYS A 524 0.91 -27.73 1.76
CA LYS A 524 2.18 -27.95 2.48
C LYS A 524 3.04 -29.09 1.91
N LEU A 525 2.47 -29.95 1.08
CA LEU A 525 3.16 -31.06 0.39
C LEU A 525 3.60 -30.68 -1.02
N LEU A 526 3.25 -29.49 -1.49
CA LEU A 526 3.65 -28.93 -2.79
C LEU A 526 4.96 -28.12 -2.61
N HIS A 527 5.89 -28.24 -3.58
CA HIS A 527 7.20 -27.59 -3.51
C HIS A 527 7.57 -26.88 -4.81
#